data_6b5923c482a71ee48f78c58b81637ee6
#
_entry.id   6b5923c482a71ee48f78c58b81637ee6
#
_cell.length_a   1.000
_cell.length_b   1.000
_cell.length_c   1.000
_cell.angle_alpha   90.00
_cell.angle_beta   90.00
_cell.angle_gamma   90.00
#
_symmetry.space_group_name_H-M   'P 1'
#
loop_
_entity.id
_entity.type
_entity.pdbx_description
1 polymer ?
#
loop_
_entity_poly.entity_id
_entity_poly.type
_entity_poly.pdbx_seq_one_letter_code
_entity_poly.pdbx_strand_id
1 'polypeptide(L)'
;HAMAAGLSIKKNDFKKFSEIFELTCQEFITPDLLNQTVEYDKSIEPENLNYPMAKMINEQVWGQRFPAPFFVDNFDVLHQEVIAEKHTKCFLKNDKKFQAIFFNNNQTLPDKIRAVYSIDANEFNGNKNLQIIIKSIVE
;
A
#
# COMPACT_ATOMS: atom_id res chain seq x y z
N HIS A 1 8.21 20.77 10.83
CA HIS A 1 7.47 19.52 10.74
C HIS A 1 8.36 18.33 11.13
N ALA A 2 7.85 17.44 11.93
CA ALA A 2 8.60 16.25 12.38
C ALA A 2 8.92 15.26 11.25
N MET A 3 8.24 15.36 10.09
CA MET A 3 8.33 14.38 8.99
C MET A 3 8.91 14.94 7.69
N ALA A 4 9.32 16.20 7.66
CA ALA A 4 9.92 16.80 6.48
C ALA A 4 10.92 17.88 6.87
N ALA A 5 12.07 17.90 6.19
CA ALA A 5 13.07 18.93 6.30
C ALA A 5 13.52 19.36 4.90
N GLY A 6 13.93 20.60 4.78
CA GLY A 6 14.47 21.14 3.53
C GLY A 6 15.66 22.02 3.82
N LEU A 7 16.61 22.03 2.88
CA LEU A 7 17.78 22.90 2.94
C LEU A 7 18.14 23.40 1.55
N SER A 8 18.90 24.48 1.50
CA SER A 8 19.46 25.00 0.26
C SER A 8 20.98 24.88 0.31
N ILE A 9 21.56 24.30 -0.73
CA ILE A 9 23.02 24.14 -0.86
C ILE A 9 23.47 24.58 -2.25
N LYS A 10 24.75 24.94 -2.36
CA LYS A 10 25.35 25.24 -3.66
C LYS A 10 25.48 23.93 -4.47
N LYS A 11 25.28 24.02 -5.79
CA LYS A 11 25.37 22.85 -6.68
C LYS A 11 26.70 22.08 -6.51
N ASN A 12 27.79 22.79 -6.33
CA ASN A 12 29.14 22.20 -6.20
C ASN A 12 29.30 21.41 -4.87
N ASP A 13 28.49 21.70 -3.87
CA ASP A 13 28.57 21.06 -2.55
C ASP A 13 27.65 19.83 -2.46
N PHE A 14 26.82 19.59 -3.49
CA PHE A 14 25.80 18.53 -3.45
C PHE A 14 26.42 17.13 -3.24
N LYS A 15 27.52 16.82 -3.95
CA LYS A 15 28.19 15.52 -3.80
C LYS A 15 28.72 15.31 -2.38
N LYS A 16 29.43 16.30 -1.86
CA LYS A 16 29.96 16.28 -0.49
C LYS A 16 28.86 16.18 0.55
N PHE A 17 27.75 16.91 0.34
CA PHE A 17 26.57 16.82 1.21
C PHE A 17 26.00 15.40 1.19
N SER A 18 25.80 14.79 0.01
CA SER A 18 25.24 13.43 -0.09
C SER A 18 26.11 12.40 0.63
N GLU A 19 27.43 12.48 0.49
CA GLU A 19 28.36 11.57 1.16
C GLU A 19 28.30 11.72 2.70
N ILE A 20 28.32 12.96 3.19
CA ILE A 20 28.25 13.23 4.64
C ILE A 20 26.87 12.84 5.19
N PHE A 21 25.81 13.16 4.47
CA PHE A 21 24.43 12.83 4.86
C PHE A 21 24.25 11.32 5.00
N GLU A 22 24.73 10.55 4.02
CA GLU A 22 24.68 9.09 4.06
C GLU A 22 25.43 8.51 5.28
N LEU A 23 26.65 8.95 5.51
CA LEU A 23 27.45 8.52 6.67
C LEU A 23 26.77 8.87 7.99
N THR A 24 26.24 10.09 8.10
CA THR A 24 25.54 10.52 9.30
C THR A 24 24.24 9.71 9.51
N CYS A 25 23.48 9.46 8.46
CA CYS A 25 22.26 8.67 8.58
C CYS A 25 22.56 7.24 9.05
N GLN A 26 23.65 6.61 8.60
CA GLN A 26 24.04 5.28 9.02
C GLN A 26 24.31 5.17 10.53
N GLU A 27 24.74 6.25 11.20
CA GLU A 27 24.94 6.28 12.65
C GLU A 27 23.59 6.24 13.42
N PHE A 28 22.50 6.73 12.82
CA PHE A 28 21.20 6.83 13.45
C PHE A 28 20.22 5.74 13.01
N ILE A 29 20.47 5.09 11.86
CA ILE A 29 19.60 4.04 11.33
C ILE A 29 19.93 2.72 12.05
N THR A 30 18.98 2.24 12.85
CA THR A 30 19.03 0.90 13.43
C THR A 30 18.34 -0.11 12.53
N PRO A 31 18.65 -1.42 12.62
CA PRO A 31 17.93 -2.45 11.87
C PRO A 31 16.40 -2.38 12.04
N ASP A 32 15.93 -2.02 13.23
CA ASP A 32 14.49 -1.88 13.52
C ASP A 32 13.84 -0.73 12.75
N LEU A 33 14.58 0.36 12.49
CA LEU A 33 14.10 1.48 11.68
C LEU A 33 14.02 1.15 10.19
N LEU A 34 14.77 0.15 9.73
CA LEU A 34 14.71 -0.35 8.35
C LEU A 34 13.56 -1.33 8.13
N ASN A 35 13.03 -1.91 9.21
CA ASN A 35 11.88 -2.79 9.12
C ASN A 35 10.61 -1.95 8.92
N GLN A 36 10.08 -2.00 7.71
CA GLN A 36 8.79 -1.39 7.42
C GLN A 36 7.68 -2.19 8.11
N THR A 37 7.13 -1.63 9.18
CA THR A 37 5.93 -2.16 9.81
C THR A 37 4.71 -1.52 9.16
N VAL A 38 3.74 -2.34 8.76
CA VAL A 38 2.45 -1.87 8.29
C VAL A 38 1.43 -2.18 9.38
N GLU A 39 0.91 -1.13 10.00
CA GLU A 39 -0.19 -1.26 10.95
C GLU A 39 -1.49 -1.51 10.18
N TYR A 40 -2.32 -2.39 10.70
CA TYR A 40 -3.65 -2.67 10.17
C TYR A 40 -4.68 -2.79 11.30
N ASP A 41 -5.93 -2.49 10.99
CA ASP A 41 -6.99 -2.48 12.00
C ASP A 41 -7.49 -3.89 12.30
N LYS A 42 -8.08 -4.55 11.32
CA LYS A 42 -8.59 -5.94 11.40
C LYS A 42 -9.05 -6.43 10.03
N SER A 43 -9.55 -7.67 9.97
CA SER A 43 -10.29 -8.17 8.81
C SER A 43 -11.66 -7.50 8.68
N ILE A 44 -12.17 -7.41 7.45
CA ILE A 44 -13.55 -7.00 7.17
C ILE A 44 -14.41 -8.27 7.02
N GLU A 45 -15.58 -8.27 7.68
CA GLU A 45 -16.58 -9.30 7.43
C GLU A 45 -16.94 -9.34 5.93
N PRO A 46 -17.00 -10.53 5.29
CA PRO A 46 -17.15 -10.64 3.84
C PRO A 46 -18.37 -9.91 3.26
N GLU A 47 -19.45 -9.82 4.00
CA GLU A 47 -20.66 -9.08 3.62
C GLU A 47 -20.43 -7.57 3.53
N ASN A 48 -19.54 -7.03 4.36
CA ASN A 48 -19.20 -5.62 4.43
C ASN A 48 -18.12 -5.22 3.40
N LEU A 49 -17.42 -6.20 2.81
CA LEU A 49 -16.46 -5.95 1.75
C LEU A 49 -17.22 -5.70 0.43
N ASN A 50 -17.70 -4.47 0.26
CA ASN A 50 -18.56 -4.05 -0.84
C ASN A 50 -18.32 -2.60 -1.26
N TYR A 51 -18.88 -2.20 -2.41
CA TYR A 51 -18.73 -0.86 -2.96
C TYR A 51 -19.25 0.26 -2.01
N PRO A 52 -20.43 0.15 -1.36
CA PRO A 52 -20.88 1.17 -0.41
C PRO A 52 -19.90 1.43 0.73
N MET A 53 -19.26 0.39 1.27
CA MET A 53 -18.24 0.52 2.32
C MET A 53 -16.99 1.24 1.80
N ALA A 54 -16.52 0.87 0.61
CA ALA A 54 -15.37 1.53 -0.02
C ALA A 54 -15.67 3.01 -0.26
N LYS A 55 -16.87 3.33 -0.79
CA LYS A 55 -17.29 4.70 -1.00
C LYS A 55 -17.34 5.49 0.31
N MET A 56 -17.93 4.92 1.36
CA MET A 56 -18.01 5.56 2.68
C MET A 56 -16.61 5.89 3.22
N ILE A 57 -15.64 4.99 3.08
CA ILE A 57 -14.26 5.22 3.50
C ILE A 57 -13.60 6.32 2.65
N ASN A 58 -13.80 6.32 1.33
CA ASN A 58 -13.21 7.32 0.44
C ASN A 58 -13.75 8.74 0.67
N GLU A 59 -14.97 8.85 1.16
CA GLU A 59 -15.62 10.14 1.45
C GLU A 59 -15.21 10.74 2.81
N GLN A 60 -14.48 10.00 3.64
CA GLN A 60 -13.98 10.50 4.91
C GLN A 60 -12.73 11.36 4.76
N VAL A 61 -12.52 12.26 5.69
CA VAL A 61 -11.30 13.08 5.78
C VAL A 61 -10.30 12.38 6.68
N TRP A 62 -9.26 11.84 6.07
CA TRP A 62 -8.16 11.18 6.76
C TRP A 62 -6.97 12.13 6.96
N GLY A 63 -6.16 11.90 7.98
CA GLY A 63 -5.02 12.75 8.30
C GLY A 63 -3.94 12.02 9.10
N GLN A 64 -2.84 12.70 9.41
CA GLN A 64 -1.67 12.08 10.08
C GLN A 64 -1.98 11.41 11.43
N ARG A 65 -2.96 11.93 12.17
CA ARG A 65 -3.37 11.37 13.48
C ARG A 65 -4.63 10.52 13.42
N PHE A 66 -5.19 10.41 12.24
CA PHE A 66 -6.36 9.59 11.95
C PHE A 66 -6.23 9.06 10.52
N PRO A 67 -5.36 8.07 10.30
CA PRO A 67 -5.11 7.51 8.98
C PRO A 67 -6.30 6.70 8.45
N ALA A 68 -6.38 6.56 7.12
CA ALA A 68 -7.33 5.66 6.51
C ALA A 68 -7.06 4.21 6.97
N PRO A 69 -8.11 3.40 7.16
CA PRO A 69 -7.97 2.03 7.67
C PRO A 69 -7.26 1.13 6.66
N PHE A 70 -6.45 0.23 7.20
CA PHE A 70 -5.92 -0.94 6.50
C PHE A 70 -6.54 -2.20 7.08
N PHE A 71 -6.82 -3.15 6.23
CA PHE A 71 -7.42 -4.42 6.58
C PHE A 71 -6.46 -5.57 6.28
N VAL A 72 -6.70 -6.73 6.88
CA VAL A 72 -5.88 -7.92 6.63
C VAL A 72 -6.78 -9.13 6.46
N ASP A 73 -6.63 -9.85 5.34
CA ASP A 73 -7.37 -11.07 5.05
C ASP A 73 -6.54 -12.05 4.22
N ASN A 74 -7.00 -13.31 4.22
CA ASN A 74 -6.45 -14.35 3.37
C ASN A 74 -7.21 -14.40 2.04
N PHE A 75 -6.47 -14.55 0.95
CA PHE A 75 -7.02 -14.61 -0.40
C PHE A 75 -6.36 -15.72 -1.22
N ASP A 76 -7.14 -16.36 -2.09
CA ASP A 76 -6.64 -17.11 -3.22
C ASP A 76 -6.39 -16.14 -4.39
N VAL A 77 -5.25 -16.25 -5.05
CA VAL A 77 -4.91 -15.49 -6.26
C VAL A 77 -5.36 -16.27 -7.47
N LEU A 78 -6.43 -15.81 -8.13
CA LEU A 78 -7.03 -16.53 -9.27
C LEU A 78 -6.32 -16.25 -10.58
N HIS A 79 -5.88 -15.03 -10.78
CA HIS A 79 -5.22 -14.55 -11.98
C HIS A 79 -4.41 -13.30 -11.64
N GLN A 80 -3.27 -13.14 -12.28
CA GLN A 80 -2.41 -11.97 -12.11
C GLN A 80 -1.68 -11.62 -13.39
N GLU A 81 -1.43 -10.34 -13.59
CA GLU A 81 -0.67 -9.78 -14.70
C GLU A 81 0.16 -8.59 -14.22
N VAL A 82 1.35 -8.45 -14.75
CA VAL A 82 2.18 -7.25 -14.51
C VAL A 82 1.82 -6.20 -15.52
N ILE A 83 1.43 -5.01 -15.06
CA ILE A 83 1.08 -3.86 -15.88
C ILE A 83 2.12 -2.77 -15.73
N ALA A 84 2.41 -2.07 -16.84
CA ALA A 84 3.39 -0.99 -16.89
C ALA A 84 4.77 -1.36 -16.28
N GLU A 85 5.14 -2.66 -16.30
CA GLU A 85 6.39 -3.20 -15.76
C GLU A 85 6.64 -2.92 -14.27
N LYS A 86 5.64 -2.40 -13.55
CA LYS A 86 5.78 -1.89 -12.18
C LYS A 86 4.69 -2.32 -11.22
N HIS A 87 3.55 -2.79 -11.71
CA HIS A 87 2.39 -3.03 -10.86
C HIS A 87 1.81 -4.40 -11.17
N THR A 88 1.35 -5.10 -10.15
CA THR A 88 0.61 -6.35 -10.33
C THR A 88 -0.88 -6.07 -10.21
N LYS A 89 -1.62 -6.34 -11.29
CA LYS A 89 -3.08 -6.39 -11.27
C LYS A 89 -3.50 -7.84 -11.12
N CYS A 90 -4.40 -8.14 -10.21
CA CYS A 90 -4.84 -9.50 -9.97
C CYS A 90 -6.32 -9.60 -9.62
N PHE A 91 -6.83 -10.83 -9.66
CA PHE A 91 -8.11 -11.20 -9.10
C PHE A 91 -7.88 -12.01 -7.83
N LEU A 92 -8.40 -11.51 -6.73
CA LEU A 92 -8.36 -12.16 -5.43
C LEU A 92 -9.72 -12.77 -5.10
N LYS A 93 -9.71 -13.88 -4.38
CA LYS A 93 -10.91 -14.55 -3.89
C LYS A 93 -10.75 -14.91 -2.42
N ASN A 94 -11.74 -14.55 -1.63
CA ASN A 94 -12.09 -15.23 -0.40
C ASN A 94 -13.50 -15.82 -0.59
N ASP A 95 -14.55 -15.30 0.01
CA ASP A 95 -15.95 -15.72 -0.29
C ASP A 95 -16.43 -15.14 -1.63
N LYS A 96 -15.93 -13.98 -2.02
CA LYS A 96 -16.24 -13.29 -3.27
C LYS A 96 -14.96 -13.04 -4.07
N LYS A 97 -15.14 -12.71 -5.35
CA LYS A 97 -14.04 -12.33 -6.25
C LYS A 97 -13.92 -10.82 -6.32
N PHE A 98 -12.67 -10.33 -6.19
CA PHE A 98 -12.33 -8.90 -6.21
C PHE A 98 -11.25 -8.62 -7.23
N GLN A 99 -11.33 -7.46 -7.88
CA GLN A 99 -10.17 -6.92 -8.58
C GLN A 99 -9.22 -6.30 -7.55
N ALA A 100 -7.93 -6.55 -7.74
CA ALA A 100 -6.90 -6.00 -6.87
C ALA A 100 -5.74 -5.45 -7.68
N ILE A 101 -5.06 -4.47 -7.09
CA ILE A 101 -3.81 -3.93 -7.61
C ILE A 101 -2.77 -3.85 -6.50
N PHE A 102 -1.55 -4.25 -6.83
CA PHE A 102 -0.37 -4.09 -5.98
C PHE A 102 0.59 -3.14 -6.68
N PHE A 103 0.60 -1.89 -6.23
CA PHE A 103 1.47 -0.87 -6.79
C PHE A 103 2.93 -1.12 -6.43
N ASN A 104 3.84 -0.81 -7.36
CA ASN A 104 5.29 -0.97 -7.23
C ASN A 104 5.72 -2.40 -6.89
N ASN A 105 4.92 -3.38 -7.27
CA ASN A 105 5.27 -4.78 -7.24
C ASN A 105 5.20 -5.35 -8.66
N ASN A 106 6.30 -5.92 -9.13
CA ASN A 106 6.39 -6.61 -10.42
C ASN A 106 6.69 -8.11 -10.25
N GLN A 107 6.62 -8.60 -9.03
CA GLN A 107 6.84 -10.02 -8.74
C GLN A 107 5.52 -10.77 -8.76
N THR A 108 5.61 -12.02 -9.20
CA THR A 108 4.47 -12.95 -9.16
C THR A 108 4.10 -13.26 -7.71
N LEU A 109 2.81 -13.13 -7.40
CA LEU A 109 2.27 -13.50 -6.10
C LEU A 109 2.08 -15.02 -6.00
N PRO A 110 2.23 -15.61 -4.81
CA PRO A 110 1.83 -17.00 -4.56
C PRO A 110 0.33 -17.22 -4.78
N ASP A 111 -0.09 -18.47 -4.97
CA ASP A 111 -1.50 -18.83 -5.16
C ASP A 111 -2.39 -18.46 -3.97
N LYS A 112 -1.81 -18.39 -2.78
CA LYS A 112 -2.47 -17.95 -1.54
C LYS A 112 -1.63 -16.89 -0.87
N ILE A 113 -2.28 -15.82 -0.47
CA ILE A 113 -1.65 -14.69 0.20
C ILE A 113 -2.45 -14.26 1.42
N ARG A 114 -1.76 -13.77 2.42
CA ARG A 114 -2.32 -12.95 3.47
C ARG A 114 -1.92 -11.51 3.19
N ALA A 115 -2.87 -10.68 2.80
CA ALA A 115 -2.60 -9.32 2.35
C ALA A 115 -3.09 -8.28 3.34
N VAL A 116 -2.25 -7.28 3.59
CA VAL A 116 -2.70 -6.00 4.16
C VAL A 116 -3.11 -5.11 3.01
N TYR A 117 -4.31 -4.55 3.07
CA TYR A 117 -4.91 -3.83 1.95
C TYR A 117 -5.81 -2.68 2.41
N SER A 118 -6.05 -1.74 1.52
CA SER A 118 -7.15 -0.79 1.58
C SER A 118 -8.17 -1.09 0.49
N ILE A 119 -9.35 -0.53 0.62
CA ILE A 119 -10.42 -0.66 -0.39
C ILE A 119 -10.69 0.69 -1.06
N ASP A 120 -10.98 0.63 -2.33
CA ASP A 120 -11.28 1.79 -3.16
C ASP A 120 -12.58 1.60 -3.93
N ALA A 121 -13.36 2.68 -4.06
CA ALA A 121 -14.58 2.71 -4.86
C ALA A 121 -14.23 3.08 -6.30
N ASN A 122 -14.08 2.06 -7.15
CA ASN A 122 -13.75 2.26 -8.55
C ASN A 122 -15.01 2.41 -9.40
N GLU A 123 -15.11 3.54 -10.11
CA GLU A 123 -16.18 3.78 -11.09
C GLU A 123 -15.56 3.91 -12.48
N PHE A 124 -15.84 2.94 -13.34
CA PHE A 124 -15.34 2.93 -14.70
C PHE A 124 -16.45 2.53 -15.68
N ASN A 125 -16.69 3.35 -16.72
CA ASN A 125 -17.72 3.14 -17.74
C ASN A 125 -19.13 2.87 -17.15
N GLY A 126 -19.50 3.58 -16.06
CA GLY A 126 -20.77 3.40 -15.37
C GLY A 126 -20.86 2.17 -14.45
N ASN A 127 -19.85 1.32 -14.45
CA ASN A 127 -19.76 0.20 -13.52
C ASN A 127 -19.13 0.64 -12.20
N LYS A 128 -19.79 0.29 -11.11
CA LYS A 128 -19.35 0.59 -9.73
C LYS A 128 -18.86 -0.68 -9.08
N ASN A 129 -17.57 -0.75 -8.80
CA ASN A 129 -16.93 -1.92 -8.23
C ASN A 129 -16.03 -1.53 -7.06
N LEU A 130 -15.94 -2.40 -6.06
CA LEU A 130 -14.88 -2.34 -5.08
C LEU A 130 -13.58 -2.84 -5.72
N GLN A 131 -12.50 -2.11 -5.49
CA GLN A 131 -11.12 -2.53 -5.82
C GLN A 131 -10.30 -2.66 -4.55
N ILE A 132 -9.54 -3.73 -4.44
CA ILE A 132 -8.56 -3.95 -3.37
C ILE A 132 -7.22 -3.32 -3.79
N ILE A 133 -6.64 -2.51 -2.91
CA ILE A 133 -5.29 -1.95 -3.08
C ILE A 133 -4.38 -2.66 -2.09
N ILE A 134 -3.58 -3.60 -2.57
CA ILE A 134 -2.63 -4.33 -1.73
C ILE A 134 -1.52 -3.37 -1.28
N LYS A 135 -1.20 -3.39 -0.01
CA LYS A 135 -0.12 -2.61 0.61
C LYS A 135 1.11 -3.46 0.89
N SER A 136 0.87 -4.64 1.46
CA SER A 136 1.92 -5.63 1.70
C SER A 136 1.34 -7.04 1.77
N ILE A 137 2.20 -8.02 1.57
CA ILE A 137 1.91 -9.42 1.84
C ILE A 137 2.55 -9.74 3.19
N VAL A 138 1.81 -10.39 4.06
CA VAL A 138 2.29 -10.88 5.37
C VAL A 138 2.45 -12.38 5.29
N GLU A 139 3.52 -12.86 5.87
CA GLU A 139 3.76 -14.30 6.04
C GLU A 139 2.94 -14.88 7.20
#